data_df01b2fc750e3f58483511aa905441f5
#
_entry.id   df01b2fc750e3f58483511aa905441f5
#
_cell.length_a   1.000
_cell.length_b   1.000
_cell.length_c   1.000
_cell.angle_alpha   90.00
_cell.angle_beta   90.00
_cell.angle_gamma   90.00
#
_symmetry.space_group_name_H-M   'P 1'
#
loop_
_entity.id
_entity.type
_entity.pdbx_description
1 polymer ?
#
loop_
_entity_poly.entity_id
_entity_poly.type
_entity_poly.pdbx_seq_one_letter_code
_entity_poly.pdbx_strand_id
1 'polypeptide(L)'
;MISKAIIVEGNVITKITDSIDEFESSDATFVDVGGRSVVPGFIDAHNHLLWSGDRFNEHNLRMQGKSYADIAKMGGGIMETVRSTRQASDHELYTIGRTRLEQALRNGTTFMEAKSGYGLSTEGELRLLNIVHNLKQEATLPSLHSTWMGAHAVTSEHTYDSYTDEILSEQLPAILEANLAESADVFCEPGWFTIEQSEDILRSSRDGGLELRMHIDEFTDGGGGELAAELNVRTADHAHHTPLETRIKMRDAGVMTGFLPGTPYCNGDQWPDFSIAQEHSIPFSLATDFNPNCYTNSLPFIGSLAVQRNGMSPYDALYCITRHAALSTPRSDGLDHGIIREGAVANFNILTSRHWESWCMTPSSSPVHAVCLEGQHIEF
;
A
#
# COMPACT_ATOMS: atom_id res chain seq x y z
N MET A 1 28.68 2.60 18.42
CA MET A 1 27.88 3.24 17.35
C MET A 1 28.89 3.69 16.33
N ILE A 2 28.85 3.17 15.12
CA ILE A 2 29.74 3.62 14.04
C ILE A 2 28.99 4.78 13.38
N SER A 3 29.57 6.00 13.43
CA SER A 3 29.03 7.11 12.66
C SER A 3 29.32 6.85 11.19
N LYS A 4 28.30 6.98 10.36
CA LYS A 4 28.40 6.82 8.92
C LYS A 4 27.86 8.06 8.23
N ALA A 5 28.43 8.41 7.09
CA ALA A 5 27.87 9.38 6.19
C ALA A 5 27.24 8.66 4.99
N ILE A 6 26.10 9.16 4.55
CA ILE A 6 25.42 8.74 3.32
C ILE A 6 25.58 9.89 2.32
N ILE A 7 26.18 9.61 1.19
CA ILE A 7 26.41 10.58 0.13
C ILE A 7 25.38 10.35 -0.96
N VAL A 8 24.73 11.43 -1.34
CA VAL A 8 23.62 11.43 -2.30
C VAL A 8 23.98 12.36 -3.46
N GLU A 9 23.82 11.89 -4.68
CA GLU A 9 23.94 12.68 -5.89
C GLU A 9 22.64 12.52 -6.71
N GLY A 10 21.96 13.63 -6.96
CA GLY A 10 20.64 13.59 -7.53
C GLY A 10 19.67 12.84 -6.59
N ASN A 11 19.06 11.77 -7.06
CA ASN A 11 18.16 10.93 -6.26
C ASN A 11 18.76 9.57 -5.86
N VAL A 12 20.08 9.36 -6.00
CA VAL A 12 20.73 8.07 -5.75
C VAL A 12 21.75 8.17 -4.62
N ILE A 13 21.84 7.13 -3.79
CA ILE A 13 22.91 6.96 -2.81
C ILE A 13 24.18 6.52 -3.57
N THR A 14 25.19 7.38 -3.63
CA THR A 14 26.42 7.08 -4.37
C THR A 14 27.50 6.45 -3.49
N LYS A 15 27.50 6.76 -2.18
CA LYS A 15 28.50 6.21 -1.25
C LYS A 15 27.98 6.14 0.18
N ILE A 16 28.44 5.12 0.92
CA ILE A 16 28.26 5.02 2.37
C ILE A 16 29.66 4.87 2.98
N THR A 17 30.08 5.82 3.85
CA THR A 17 31.45 5.89 4.36
C THR A 17 31.48 6.16 5.88
N ASP A 18 32.57 5.80 6.50
CA ASP A 18 32.87 6.08 7.92
C ASP A 18 33.60 7.45 8.08
N SER A 19 34.07 8.09 6.99
CA SER A 19 34.76 9.38 6.99
C SER A 19 34.14 10.33 5.99
N ILE A 20 34.09 11.62 6.35
CA ILE A 20 33.64 12.72 5.48
C ILE A 20 34.80 13.60 5.02
N ASP A 21 36.03 13.30 5.41
CA ASP A 21 37.20 14.19 5.17
C ASP A 21 37.41 14.52 3.69
N GLU A 22 37.12 13.57 2.79
CA GLU A 22 37.23 13.76 1.33
C GLU A 22 36.17 14.70 0.75
N PHE A 23 35.12 15.04 1.52
CA PHE A 23 34.01 15.87 1.09
C PHE A 23 33.98 17.27 1.76
N GLU A 24 34.85 17.52 2.75
CA GLU A 24 34.89 18.81 3.48
C GLU A 24 35.18 20.03 2.57
N SER A 25 35.80 19.80 1.43
CA SER A 25 36.12 20.87 0.43
C SER A 25 35.15 20.89 -0.76
N SER A 26 34.06 20.08 -0.74
CA SER A 26 33.08 20.01 -1.82
C SER A 26 31.98 21.07 -1.65
N ASP A 27 31.28 21.40 -2.74
CA ASP A 27 30.04 22.21 -2.72
C ASP A 27 28.84 21.47 -2.17
N ALA A 28 29.04 20.32 -1.47
CA ALA A 28 27.98 19.52 -0.93
C ALA A 28 27.30 20.19 0.27
N THR A 29 25.98 20.03 0.36
CA THR A 29 25.22 20.42 1.54
C THR A 29 25.33 19.32 2.60
N PHE A 30 25.81 19.70 3.80
CA PHE A 30 25.92 18.80 4.93
C PHE A 30 24.68 18.88 5.82
N VAL A 31 24.12 17.72 6.16
CA VAL A 31 23.06 17.58 7.13
C VAL A 31 23.53 16.74 8.31
N ASP A 32 23.78 17.37 9.46
CA ASP A 32 24.10 16.67 10.69
C ASP A 32 22.83 16.15 11.36
N VAL A 33 22.65 14.85 11.36
CA VAL A 33 21.48 14.20 12.00
C VAL A 33 21.57 14.15 13.52
N GLY A 34 22.64 14.67 14.16
CA GLY A 34 22.79 14.79 15.59
C GLY A 34 22.84 13.42 16.31
N GLY A 35 23.35 12.40 15.64
CA GLY A 35 23.40 11.03 16.16
C GLY A 35 22.05 10.32 16.20
N ARG A 36 21.04 10.82 15.53
CA ARG A 36 19.74 10.15 15.32
C ARG A 36 19.91 8.92 14.43
N SER A 37 19.03 7.95 14.61
CA SER A 37 18.99 6.78 13.74
C SER A 37 18.44 7.11 12.38
N VAL A 38 19.02 6.49 11.36
CA VAL A 38 18.56 6.54 9.97
C VAL A 38 18.09 5.14 9.58
N VAL A 39 16.88 5.04 9.03
CA VAL A 39 16.29 3.81 8.53
C VAL A 39 15.81 4.01 7.09
N PRO A 40 15.64 2.96 6.27
CA PRO A 40 15.08 3.12 4.94
C PRO A 40 13.74 3.86 4.96
N GLY A 41 13.41 4.58 3.90
CA GLY A 41 12.10 5.16 3.70
C GLY A 41 11.04 4.05 3.71
N PHE A 42 9.92 4.29 4.38
CA PHE A 42 8.84 3.30 4.47
C PHE A 42 8.06 3.26 3.15
N ILE A 43 7.54 2.07 2.84
CA ILE A 43 6.79 1.79 1.62
C ILE A 43 5.43 1.25 2.01
N ASP A 44 4.38 1.94 1.60
CA ASP A 44 3.00 1.48 1.81
C ASP A 44 2.53 0.73 0.58
N ALA A 45 2.62 -0.59 0.63
CA ALA A 45 2.42 -1.46 -0.51
C ALA A 45 0.94 -1.78 -0.79
N HIS A 46 0.00 -1.27 0.03
CA HIS A 46 -1.44 -1.44 -0.14
C HIS A 46 -2.19 -0.25 0.45
N ASN A 47 -2.74 0.61 -0.41
CA ASN A 47 -3.38 1.84 0.00
C ASN A 47 -4.44 2.29 -1.01
N HIS A 48 -5.64 2.63 -0.52
CA HIS A 48 -6.74 3.17 -1.31
C HIS A 48 -6.76 4.71 -1.19
N LEU A 49 -5.75 5.37 -1.72
CA LEU A 49 -5.45 6.80 -1.51
C LEU A 49 -6.63 7.74 -1.74
N LEU A 50 -7.42 7.51 -2.83
CA LEU A 50 -8.39 8.49 -3.32
C LEU A 50 -9.84 8.07 -3.11
N TRP A 51 -10.49 8.73 -2.18
CA TRP A 51 -11.95 8.74 -2.02
C TRP A 51 -12.40 10.05 -1.37
N SER A 52 -13.69 10.36 -1.46
CA SER A 52 -14.36 11.45 -0.75
C SER A 52 -15.43 10.93 0.21
N GLY A 53 -15.81 11.75 1.18
CA GLY A 53 -16.73 11.39 2.25
C GLY A 53 -16.04 10.61 3.36
N ASP A 54 -16.83 10.13 4.30
CA ASP A 54 -16.39 9.28 5.40
C ASP A 54 -17.47 8.24 5.75
N ARG A 55 -17.07 7.27 6.56
CA ARG A 55 -17.94 6.19 7.04
C ARG A 55 -17.99 6.12 8.57
N PHE A 56 -17.71 7.23 9.26
CA PHE A 56 -17.64 7.26 10.72
C PHE A 56 -18.96 6.90 11.38
N ASN A 57 -20.09 7.16 10.73
CA ASN A 57 -21.41 6.77 11.22
C ASN A 57 -21.57 5.25 11.35
N GLU A 58 -20.88 4.46 10.55
CA GLU A 58 -20.96 3.00 10.57
C GLU A 58 -20.28 2.41 11.80
N HIS A 59 -19.35 3.14 12.42
CA HIS A 59 -18.67 2.67 13.62
C HIS A 59 -19.65 2.33 14.75
N ASN A 60 -20.66 3.18 14.97
CA ASN A 60 -21.70 2.90 15.96
C ASN A 60 -22.51 1.64 15.62
N LEU A 61 -22.78 1.38 14.36
CA LEU A 61 -23.49 0.18 13.91
C LEU A 61 -22.66 -1.08 14.17
N ARG A 62 -21.36 -1.04 13.90
CA ARG A 62 -20.42 -2.12 14.19
C ARG A 62 -20.34 -2.42 15.69
N MET A 63 -20.23 -1.37 16.54
CA MET A 63 -20.25 -1.53 17.99
C MET A 63 -21.56 -2.13 18.53
N GLN A 64 -22.65 -2.02 17.78
CA GLN A 64 -23.93 -2.69 18.05
C GLN A 64 -23.99 -4.12 17.48
N GLY A 65 -22.89 -4.64 16.92
CA GLY A 65 -22.81 -6.00 16.36
C GLY A 65 -23.38 -6.14 14.94
N LYS A 66 -23.60 -5.06 14.22
CA LYS A 66 -23.99 -5.13 12.80
C LYS A 66 -22.80 -5.60 11.96
N SER A 67 -23.04 -6.61 11.13
CA SER A 67 -22.05 -7.07 10.16
C SER A 67 -21.85 -6.05 9.02
N TYR A 68 -20.75 -6.17 8.30
CA TYR A 68 -20.51 -5.37 7.08
C TYR A 68 -21.67 -5.48 6.07
N ALA A 69 -22.17 -6.71 5.86
CA ALA A 69 -23.31 -6.97 4.98
C ALA A 69 -24.62 -6.30 5.46
N ASP A 70 -24.85 -6.22 6.78
CA ASP A 70 -26.02 -5.52 7.32
C ASP A 70 -25.92 -4.01 7.08
N ILE A 71 -24.74 -3.44 7.27
CA ILE A 71 -24.48 -2.02 7.03
C ILE A 71 -24.66 -1.68 5.53
N ALA A 72 -24.15 -2.53 4.65
CA ALA A 72 -24.32 -2.35 3.21
C ALA A 72 -25.80 -2.37 2.80
N LYS A 73 -26.61 -3.30 3.35
CA LYS A 73 -28.08 -3.35 3.12
C LYS A 73 -28.81 -2.10 3.62
N MET A 74 -28.26 -1.38 4.59
CA MET A 74 -28.80 -0.12 5.11
C MET A 74 -28.39 1.10 4.26
N GLY A 75 -27.67 0.89 3.16
CA GLY A 75 -27.21 1.94 2.23
C GLY A 75 -25.85 2.54 2.58
N GLY A 76 -25.14 1.98 3.58
CA GLY A 76 -23.75 2.28 3.89
C GLY A 76 -22.76 1.42 3.06
N GLY A 77 -21.60 1.17 3.62
CA GLY A 77 -20.57 0.37 2.98
C GLY A 77 -19.86 1.12 1.84
N ILE A 78 -19.23 0.35 0.97
CA ILE A 78 -18.44 0.89 -0.15
C ILE A 78 -19.27 1.81 -1.06
N MET A 79 -20.56 1.55 -1.20
CA MET A 79 -21.44 2.34 -2.08
C MET A 79 -21.64 3.78 -1.59
N GLU A 80 -21.56 4.05 -0.28
CA GLU A 80 -21.56 5.41 0.25
C GLU A 80 -20.28 6.16 -0.19
N THR A 81 -19.13 5.50 -0.11
CA THR A 81 -17.86 6.05 -0.59
C THR A 81 -17.89 6.32 -2.09
N VAL A 82 -18.42 5.38 -2.88
CA VAL A 82 -18.56 5.55 -4.34
C VAL A 82 -19.41 6.75 -4.68
N ARG A 83 -20.59 6.92 -4.03
CA ARG A 83 -21.45 8.08 -4.25
C ARG A 83 -20.74 9.40 -3.95
N SER A 84 -20.09 9.47 -2.78
CA SER A 84 -19.37 10.67 -2.35
C SER A 84 -18.19 10.99 -3.27
N THR A 85 -17.46 9.96 -3.72
CA THR A 85 -16.30 10.13 -4.62
C THR A 85 -16.73 10.58 -6.02
N ARG A 86 -17.81 10.02 -6.55
CA ARG A 86 -18.37 10.44 -7.86
C ARG A 86 -18.89 11.88 -7.82
N GLN A 87 -19.41 12.36 -6.68
CA GLN A 87 -19.93 13.73 -6.51
C GLN A 87 -18.85 14.77 -6.28
N ALA A 88 -17.70 14.39 -5.70
CA ALA A 88 -16.61 15.30 -5.45
C ALA A 88 -15.99 15.81 -6.75
N SER A 89 -15.53 17.05 -6.79
CA SER A 89 -14.79 17.61 -7.93
C SER A 89 -13.36 17.03 -8.00
N ASP A 90 -12.72 17.12 -9.18
CA ASP A 90 -11.30 16.70 -9.36
C ASP A 90 -10.38 17.48 -8.45
N HIS A 91 -10.64 18.77 -8.26
CA HIS A 91 -9.87 19.62 -7.37
C HIS A 91 -9.99 19.18 -5.89
N GLU A 92 -11.18 18.80 -5.44
CA GLU A 92 -11.38 18.25 -4.09
C GLU A 92 -10.65 16.94 -3.91
N LEU A 93 -10.77 15.99 -4.85
CA LEU A 93 -10.09 14.70 -4.79
C LEU A 93 -8.57 14.86 -4.84
N TYR A 94 -8.05 15.76 -5.68
CA TYR A 94 -6.62 16.10 -5.74
C TYR A 94 -6.13 16.65 -4.38
N THR A 95 -6.87 17.60 -3.81
CA THR A 95 -6.53 18.23 -2.52
C THR A 95 -6.54 17.20 -1.38
N ILE A 96 -7.54 16.31 -1.38
CA ILE A 96 -7.64 15.20 -0.42
C ILE A 96 -6.43 14.27 -0.57
N GLY A 97 -6.13 13.83 -1.79
CA GLY A 97 -4.99 12.94 -2.06
C GLY A 97 -3.66 13.57 -1.64
N ARG A 98 -3.44 14.84 -2.00
CA ARG A 98 -2.25 15.62 -1.61
C ARG A 98 -2.07 15.69 -0.10
N THR A 99 -3.15 16.03 0.63
CA THR A 99 -3.12 16.11 2.10
C THR A 99 -2.79 14.76 2.74
N ARG A 100 -3.34 13.65 2.20
CA ARG A 100 -3.07 12.29 2.68
C ARG A 100 -1.61 11.88 2.42
N LEU A 101 -1.05 12.24 1.28
CA LEU A 101 0.35 12.01 0.97
C LEU A 101 1.29 12.81 1.87
N GLU A 102 0.98 14.08 2.16
CA GLU A 102 1.73 14.88 3.12
C GLU A 102 1.72 14.26 4.54
N GLN A 103 0.57 13.71 4.95
CA GLN A 103 0.46 13.00 6.23
C GLN A 103 1.27 11.71 6.25
N ALA A 104 1.24 10.93 5.15
CA ALA A 104 2.03 9.72 5.01
C ALA A 104 3.53 10.02 5.05
N LEU A 105 3.98 11.07 4.33
CA LEU A 105 5.37 11.53 4.34
C LEU A 105 5.84 11.92 5.74
N ARG A 106 5.02 12.66 6.50
CA ARG A 106 5.31 13.00 7.91
C ARG A 106 5.44 11.77 8.80
N ASN A 107 4.85 10.64 8.41
CA ASN A 107 5.00 9.34 9.06
C ASN A 107 6.12 8.48 8.44
N GLY A 108 6.90 9.03 7.50
CA GLY A 108 8.08 8.39 6.92
C GLY A 108 7.82 7.56 5.67
N THR A 109 6.60 7.59 5.13
CA THR A 109 6.30 6.91 3.86
C THR A 109 6.90 7.70 2.70
N THR A 110 7.77 7.07 1.92
CA THR A 110 8.46 7.68 0.77
C THR A 110 7.99 7.13 -0.57
N PHE A 111 7.31 5.99 -0.55
CA PHE A 111 6.70 5.34 -1.71
C PHE A 111 5.39 4.69 -1.30
N MET A 112 4.36 4.76 -2.17
CA MET A 112 3.04 4.26 -1.85
C MET A 112 2.34 3.69 -3.08
N GLU A 113 1.62 2.59 -2.91
CA GLU A 113 0.60 2.18 -3.86
C GLU A 113 -0.61 3.09 -3.76
N ALA A 114 -1.19 3.45 -4.88
CA ALA A 114 -2.42 4.24 -4.98
C ALA A 114 -3.44 3.51 -5.85
N LYS A 115 -4.36 2.80 -5.19
CA LYS A 115 -5.47 2.11 -5.86
C LYS A 115 -6.57 3.10 -6.24
N SER A 116 -7.19 2.88 -7.40
CA SER A 116 -8.49 3.43 -7.74
C SER A 116 -9.62 2.66 -7.03
N GLY A 117 -10.74 2.34 -7.66
CA GLY A 117 -11.73 1.39 -7.12
C GLY A 117 -12.93 2.02 -6.40
N TYR A 118 -13.04 3.35 -6.42
CA TYR A 118 -14.24 4.06 -5.96
C TYR A 118 -14.94 4.84 -7.07
N GLY A 119 -14.49 4.69 -8.31
CA GLY A 119 -15.18 5.18 -9.51
C GLY A 119 -16.25 4.20 -9.97
N LEU A 120 -15.92 2.93 -10.05
CA LEU A 120 -16.76 1.79 -10.46
C LEU A 120 -17.50 2.03 -11.78
N SER A 121 -16.84 2.68 -12.71
CA SER A 121 -17.23 2.88 -14.12
C SER A 121 -15.99 3.27 -14.92
N THR A 122 -16.01 3.11 -16.24
CA THR A 122 -14.87 3.48 -17.10
C THR A 122 -14.43 4.92 -16.87
N GLU A 123 -15.37 5.88 -16.89
CA GLU A 123 -15.07 7.29 -16.65
C GLU A 123 -14.54 7.54 -15.22
N GLY A 124 -15.19 6.92 -14.21
CA GLY A 124 -14.83 7.10 -12.80
C GLY A 124 -13.43 6.59 -12.48
N GLU A 125 -13.06 5.40 -12.98
CA GLU A 125 -11.75 4.81 -12.75
C GLU A 125 -10.63 5.57 -13.47
N LEU A 126 -10.85 5.95 -14.75
CA LEU A 126 -9.91 6.82 -15.48
C LEU A 126 -9.70 8.17 -14.78
N ARG A 127 -10.77 8.75 -14.24
CA ARG A 127 -10.72 10.00 -13.49
C ARG A 127 -9.82 9.88 -12.25
N LEU A 128 -9.99 8.83 -11.45
CA LEU A 128 -9.16 8.61 -10.26
C LEU A 128 -7.69 8.39 -10.63
N LEU A 129 -7.42 7.58 -11.65
CA LEU A 129 -6.06 7.34 -12.13
C LEU A 129 -5.40 8.61 -12.69
N ASN A 130 -6.15 9.48 -13.38
CA ASN A 130 -5.64 10.79 -13.82
C ASN A 130 -5.25 11.68 -12.64
N ILE A 131 -6.03 11.67 -11.56
CA ILE A 131 -5.70 12.43 -10.34
C ILE A 131 -4.43 11.87 -9.69
N VAL A 132 -4.29 10.54 -9.62
CA VAL A 132 -3.04 9.89 -9.15
C VAL A 132 -1.86 10.29 -10.04
N HIS A 133 -2.04 10.28 -11.36
CA HIS A 133 -1.00 10.71 -12.30
C HIS A 133 -0.54 12.16 -12.04
N ASN A 134 -1.48 13.07 -11.78
CA ASN A 134 -1.14 14.46 -11.45
C ASN A 134 -0.41 14.56 -10.10
N LEU A 135 -0.80 13.78 -9.08
CA LEU A 135 -0.11 13.73 -7.80
C LEU A 135 1.32 13.16 -7.91
N LYS A 136 1.58 12.24 -8.85
CA LYS A 136 2.94 11.73 -9.15
C LYS A 136 3.92 12.83 -9.60
N GLN A 137 3.43 13.95 -10.11
CA GLN A 137 4.28 15.07 -10.57
C GLN A 137 4.77 15.97 -9.42
N GLU A 138 4.26 15.78 -8.21
CA GLU A 138 4.61 16.57 -7.03
C GLU A 138 5.92 16.05 -6.39
N ALA A 139 7.04 16.68 -6.70
CA ALA A 139 8.37 16.22 -6.25
C ALA A 139 8.57 16.20 -4.71
N THR A 140 7.68 16.83 -3.94
CA THR A 140 7.74 16.90 -2.48
C THR A 140 6.82 15.90 -1.79
N LEU A 141 6.17 15.02 -2.55
CA LEU A 141 5.28 13.97 -2.05
C LEU A 141 5.90 12.59 -2.26
N PRO A 142 5.46 11.55 -1.51
CA PRO A 142 5.85 10.17 -1.77
C PRO A 142 5.64 9.79 -3.23
N SER A 143 6.60 9.08 -3.82
CA SER A 143 6.41 8.51 -5.16
C SER A 143 5.29 7.48 -5.13
N LEU A 144 4.54 7.35 -6.24
CA LEU A 144 3.35 6.50 -6.29
C LEU A 144 3.47 5.38 -7.31
N HIS A 145 2.91 4.22 -6.97
CA HIS A 145 2.59 3.12 -7.89
C HIS A 145 1.09 3.12 -8.12
N SER A 146 0.65 3.25 -9.37
CA SER A 146 -0.79 3.33 -9.71
C SER A 146 -1.37 1.94 -9.93
N THR A 147 -2.42 1.60 -9.20
CA THR A 147 -3.16 0.34 -9.37
C THR A 147 -4.61 0.63 -9.78
N TRP A 148 -5.01 0.10 -10.94
CA TRP A 148 -6.41 0.08 -11.32
C TRP A 148 -7.15 -1.02 -10.56
N MET A 149 -8.28 -0.67 -9.94
CA MET A 149 -9.10 -1.59 -9.17
C MET A 149 -10.59 -1.44 -9.54
N GLY A 150 -10.93 -1.48 -10.84
CA GLY A 150 -12.32 -1.46 -11.29
C GLY A 150 -13.15 -2.61 -10.73
N ALA A 151 -12.52 -3.77 -10.48
CA ALA A 151 -13.13 -4.93 -9.88
C ALA A 151 -13.12 -4.91 -8.34
N HIS A 152 -13.52 -3.79 -7.72
CA HIS A 152 -13.58 -3.62 -6.26
C HIS A 152 -14.98 -3.93 -5.69
N ALA A 153 -16.02 -3.52 -6.38
CA ALA A 153 -17.41 -3.80 -6.05
C ALA A 153 -18.28 -3.59 -7.29
N VAL A 154 -19.57 -3.87 -7.15
CA VAL A 154 -20.55 -3.69 -8.23
C VAL A 154 -21.63 -2.73 -7.78
N THR A 155 -21.96 -1.73 -8.62
CA THR A 155 -23.06 -0.79 -8.36
C THR A 155 -24.42 -1.47 -8.57
N SER A 156 -25.50 -0.87 -8.04
CA SER A 156 -26.87 -1.40 -8.19
C SER A 156 -27.36 -1.42 -9.64
N GLU A 157 -26.64 -0.79 -10.56
CA GLU A 157 -26.99 -0.73 -12.00
C GLU A 157 -26.58 -2.02 -12.74
N HIS A 158 -25.71 -2.85 -12.12
CA HIS A 158 -25.15 -4.06 -12.69
C HIS A 158 -25.33 -5.28 -11.79
N THR A 159 -25.24 -6.46 -12.40
CA THR A 159 -24.86 -7.70 -11.72
C THR A 159 -23.34 -7.89 -11.80
N TYR A 160 -22.76 -8.80 -11.01
CA TYR A 160 -21.35 -9.12 -11.14
C TYR A 160 -20.99 -9.56 -12.56
N ASP A 161 -21.83 -10.39 -13.22
CA ASP A 161 -21.59 -10.86 -14.59
C ASP A 161 -21.59 -9.68 -15.58
N SER A 162 -22.64 -8.84 -15.57
CA SER A 162 -22.73 -7.73 -16.51
C SER A 162 -21.65 -6.66 -16.28
N TYR A 163 -21.18 -6.51 -15.03
CA TYR A 163 -20.10 -5.59 -14.73
C TYR A 163 -18.73 -6.16 -15.11
N THR A 164 -18.55 -7.47 -14.98
CA THR A 164 -17.37 -8.16 -15.50
C THR A 164 -17.26 -8.03 -17.02
N ASP A 165 -18.39 -8.15 -17.73
CA ASP A 165 -18.45 -7.92 -19.19
C ASP A 165 -18.06 -6.46 -19.53
N GLU A 166 -18.54 -5.46 -18.79
CA GLU A 166 -18.15 -4.05 -18.96
C GLU A 166 -16.65 -3.84 -18.65
N ILE A 167 -16.15 -4.43 -17.56
CA ILE A 167 -14.72 -4.37 -17.21
C ILE A 167 -13.86 -4.86 -18.36
N LEU A 168 -14.19 -6.01 -18.95
CA LEU A 168 -13.40 -6.63 -20.01
C LEU A 168 -13.54 -5.93 -21.37
N SER A 169 -14.75 -5.47 -21.70
CA SER A 169 -15.04 -4.90 -23.02
C SER A 169 -14.80 -3.38 -23.11
N GLU A 170 -14.87 -2.65 -22.02
CA GLU A 170 -14.83 -1.18 -22.01
C GLU A 170 -13.77 -0.61 -21.07
N GLN A 171 -13.81 -0.98 -19.76
CA GLN A 171 -12.91 -0.35 -18.78
C GLN A 171 -11.45 -0.72 -19.03
N LEU A 172 -11.12 -2.00 -19.06
CA LEU A 172 -9.74 -2.45 -19.25
C LEU A 172 -9.12 -1.93 -20.54
N PRO A 173 -9.77 -2.01 -21.72
CA PRO A 173 -9.26 -1.36 -22.92
C PRO A 173 -8.96 0.12 -22.75
N ALA A 174 -9.87 0.88 -22.12
CA ALA A 174 -9.68 2.32 -21.88
C ALA A 174 -8.52 2.62 -20.91
N ILE A 175 -8.36 1.81 -19.85
CA ILE A 175 -7.25 1.93 -18.90
C ILE A 175 -5.89 1.65 -19.59
N LEU A 176 -5.84 0.63 -20.45
CA LEU A 176 -4.63 0.28 -21.21
C LEU A 176 -4.28 1.38 -22.21
N GLU A 177 -5.27 1.92 -22.93
CA GLU A 177 -5.05 3.02 -23.87
C GLU A 177 -4.54 4.29 -23.16
N ALA A 178 -5.09 4.59 -21.98
CA ALA A 178 -4.67 5.74 -21.18
C ALA A 178 -3.27 5.59 -20.56
N ASN A 179 -2.77 4.35 -20.39
CA ASN A 179 -1.46 4.04 -19.80
C ASN A 179 -1.21 4.73 -18.45
N LEU A 180 -2.21 4.72 -17.57
CA LEU A 180 -2.19 5.38 -16.27
C LEU A 180 -1.99 4.42 -15.09
N ALA A 181 -2.14 3.11 -15.31
CA ALA A 181 -1.98 2.07 -14.31
C ALA A 181 -0.74 1.20 -14.58
N GLU A 182 -0.06 0.81 -13.51
CA GLU A 182 1.07 -0.13 -13.52
C GLU A 182 0.61 -1.54 -13.13
N SER A 183 -0.48 -1.62 -12.35
CA SER A 183 -1.07 -2.89 -11.88
C SER A 183 -2.59 -2.88 -12.02
N ALA A 184 -3.16 -4.09 -12.03
CA ALA A 184 -4.58 -4.34 -11.86
C ALA A 184 -4.82 -5.14 -10.57
N ASP A 185 -5.90 -4.82 -9.85
CA ASP A 185 -6.30 -5.50 -8.62
C ASP A 185 -7.78 -5.92 -8.68
N VAL A 186 -8.09 -7.07 -8.12
CA VAL A 186 -9.45 -7.62 -8.05
C VAL A 186 -9.79 -8.04 -6.61
N PHE A 187 -10.99 -7.71 -6.16
CA PHE A 187 -11.51 -8.20 -4.88
C PHE A 187 -12.18 -9.57 -5.10
N CYS A 188 -11.38 -10.62 -4.96
CA CYS A 188 -11.77 -12.02 -5.12
C CYS A 188 -12.21 -12.61 -3.78
N GLU A 189 -13.51 -12.55 -3.50
CA GLU A 189 -14.08 -12.98 -2.21
C GLU A 189 -15.51 -13.50 -2.43
N PRO A 190 -15.97 -14.55 -1.72
CA PRO A 190 -17.37 -14.98 -1.77
C PRO A 190 -18.36 -13.85 -1.48
N GLY A 191 -19.23 -13.56 -2.46
CA GLY A 191 -20.15 -12.43 -2.41
C GLY A 191 -19.66 -11.15 -3.13
N TRP A 192 -18.44 -11.17 -3.64
CA TRP A 192 -17.84 -10.20 -4.57
C TRP A 192 -17.53 -10.89 -5.90
N PHE A 193 -16.37 -10.63 -6.50
CA PHE A 193 -15.98 -11.30 -7.76
C PHE A 193 -15.63 -12.76 -7.49
N THR A 194 -16.19 -13.66 -8.31
CA THR A 194 -15.88 -15.10 -8.23
C THR A 194 -14.47 -15.40 -8.70
N ILE A 195 -14.01 -16.63 -8.48
CA ILE A 195 -12.70 -17.10 -8.98
C ILE A 195 -12.63 -16.96 -10.49
N GLU A 196 -13.68 -17.37 -11.22
CA GLU A 196 -13.72 -17.31 -12.69
C GLU A 196 -13.70 -15.86 -13.19
N GLN A 197 -14.52 -14.97 -12.62
CA GLN A 197 -14.54 -13.55 -12.97
C GLN A 197 -13.20 -12.89 -12.68
N SER A 198 -12.59 -13.19 -11.53
CA SER A 198 -11.29 -12.69 -11.14
C SER A 198 -10.19 -13.19 -12.08
N GLU A 199 -10.23 -14.45 -12.47
CA GLU A 199 -9.29 -15.04 -13.40
C GLU A 199 -9.36 -14.36 -14.78
N ASP A 200 -10.56 -14.18 -15.32
CA ASP A 200 -10.78 -13.56 -16.64
C ASP A 200 -10.26 -12.10 -16.65
N ILE A 201 -10.56 -11.31 -15.60
CA ILE A 201 -10.10 -9.92 -15.47
C ILE A 201 -8.56 -9.88 -15.37
N LEU A 202 -7.98 -10.72 -14.50
CA LEU A 202 -6.54 -10.70 -14.25
C LEU A 202 -5.74 -11.22 -15.47
N ARG A 203 -6.18 -12.29 -16.14
CA ARG A 203 -5.53 -12.75 -17.37
C ARG A 203 -5.56 -11.69 -18.45
N SER A 204 -6.71 -11.06 -18.68
CA SER A 204 -6.85 -9.97 -19.64
C SER A 204 -5.97 -8.76 -19.27
N SER A 205 -5.87 -8.43 -17.99
CA SER A 205 -5.00 -7.35 -17.50
C SER A 205 -3.52 -7.65 -17.74
N ARG A 206 -3.08 -8.90 -17.52
CA ARG A 206 -1.72 -9.36 -17.82
C ARG A 206 -1.41 -9.30 -19.30
N ASP A 207 -2.34 -9.75 -20.15
CA ASP A 207 -2.18 -9.69 -21.59
C ASP A 207 -2.05 -8.26 -22.09
N GLY A 208 -2.66 -7.30 -21.38
CA GLY A 208 -2.49 -5.86 -21.54
C GLY A 208 -1.21 -5.27 -20.94
N GLY A 209 -0.39 -6.06 -20.23
CA GLY A 209 0.90 -5.65 -19.68
C GLY A 209 0.87 -5.13 -18.25
N LEU A 210 -0.26 -5.22 -17.55
CA LEU A 210 -0.37 -4.82 -16.13
C LEU A 210 0.18 -5.91 -15.19
N GLU A 211 0.84 -5.52 -14.11
CA GLU A 211 1.14 -6.41 -12.98
C GLU A 211 -0.15 -6.80 -12.26
N LEU A 212 -0.21 -8.00 -11.69
CA LEU A 212 -1.41 -8.51 -11.05
C LEU A 212 -1.33 -8.42 -9.54
N ARG A 213 -2.42 -7.98 -8.92
CA ARG A 213 -2.65 -7.93 -7.48
C ARG A 213 -4.02 -8.50 -7.17
N MET A 214 -4.22 -8.97 -5.94
CA MET A 214 -5.52 -9.50 -5.50
C MET A 214 -5.77 -9.18 -4.03
N HIS A 215 -7.00 -8.78 -3.70
CA HIS A 215 -7.57 -8.95 -2.36
C HIS A 215 -8.18 -10.35 -2.29
N ILE A 216 -7.76 -11.14 -1.33
CA ILE A 216 -8.21 -12.54 -1.20
C ILE A 216 -8.49 -12.92 0.25
N ASP A 217 -9.43 -13.83 0.42
CA ASP A 217 -9.66 -14.56 1.66
C ASP A 217 -9.66 -13.65 2.91
N GLU A 218 -10.24 -12.45 2.77
CA GLU A 218 -10.34 -11.47 3.87
C GLU A 218 -11.34 -11.93 4.91
N PHE A 219 -12.50 -12.42 4.47
CA PHE A 219 -13.61 -12.83 5.33
C PHE A 219 -13.76 -14.34 5.44
N THR A 220 -13.43 -15.10 4.39
CA THR A 220 -13.50 -16.55 4.34
C THR A 220 -12.42 -17.13 3.41
N ASP A 221 -12.14 -18.43 3.53
CA ASP A 221 -11.38 -19.15 2.50
C ASP A 221 -12.26 -19.31 1.25
N GLY A 222 -12.04 -18.44 0.28
CA GLY A 222 -12.74 -18.39 -1.00
C GLY A 222 -12.02 -19.10 -2.15
N GLY A 223 -10.80 -19.62 -1.91
CA GLY A 223 -9.93 -20.19 -2.94
C GLY A 223 -9.11 -19.11 -3.70
N GLY A 224 -9.17 -17.84 -3.26
CA GLY A 224 -8.41 -16.75 -3.88
C GLY A 224 -6.91 -16.99 -3.85
N GLY A 225 -6.39 -17.59 -2.78
CA GLY A 225 -4.97 -17.95 -2.69
C GLY A 225 -4.51 -19.00 -3.70
N GLU A 226 -5.36 -19.98 -4.06
CA GLU A 226 -5.04 -20.93 -5.13
C GLU A 226 -4.94 -20.24 -6.48
N LEU A 227 -5.88 -19.36 -6.80
CA LEU A 227 -5.85 -18.54 -8.03
C LEU A 227 -4.64 -17.62 -8.05
N ALA A 228 -4.30 -16.98 -6.93
CA ALA A 228 -3.13 -16.12 -6.81
C ALA A 228 -1.83 -16.88 -7.13
N ALA A 229 -1.68 -18.11 -6.62
CA ALA A 229 -0.55 -18.97 -6.90
C ALA A 229 -0.52 -19.41 -8.37
N GLU A 230 -1.66 -19.80 -8.95
CA GLU A 230 -1.77 -20.21 -10.34
C GLU A 230 -1.39 -19.09 -11.31
N LEU A 231 -1.92 -17.90 -11.03
CA LEU A 231 -1.63 -16.71 -11.84
C LEU A 231 -0.26 -16.11 -11.54
N ASN A 232 0.45 -16.56 -10.51
CA ASN A 232 1.72 -15.95 -10.11
C ASN A 232 1.58 -14.42 -9.99
N VAL A 233 0.57 -13.97 -9.21
CA VAL A 233 0.33 -12.53 -9.02
C VAL A 233 1.48 -11.91 -8.22
N ARG A 234 1.65 -10.59 -8.32
CA ARG A 234 2.68 -9.87 -7.56
C ARG A 234 2.40 -9.93 -6.06
N THR A 235 1.17 -9.61 -5.66
CA THR A 235 0.72 -9.65 -4.26
C THR A 235 -0.67 -10.27 -4.15
N ALA A 236 -0.88 -10.98 -3.05
CA ALA A 236 -2.18 -11.47 -2.61
C ALA A 236 -2.40 -10.95 -1.18
N ASP A 237 -3.25 -9.95 -1.06
CA ASP A 237 -3.39 -9.12 0.12
C ASP A 237 -4.57 -9.58 0.99
N HIS A 238 -4.57 -9.21 2.27
CA HIS A 238 -5.34 -9.77 3.37
C HIS A 238 -4.98 -11.23 3.66
N ALA A 239 -5.43 -12.18 2.87
CA ALA A 239 -5.14 -13.60 3.00
C ALA A 239 -5.37 -14.14 4.45
N HIS A 240 -6.30 -13.56 5.20
CA HIS A 240 -6.54 -13.90 6.62
C HIS A 240 -6.97 -15.35 6.79
N HIS A 241 -7.81 -15.84 5.88
CA HIS A 241 -8.38 -17.18 5.91
C HIS A 241 -7.73 -18.18 4.96
N THR A 242 -6.69 -17.78 4.23
CA THR A 242 -5.95 -18.65 3.31
C THR A 242 -5.30 -19.81 4.07
N PRO A 243 -5.56 -21.08 3.73
CA PRO A 243 -4.94 -22.24 4.37
C PRO A 243 -3.42 -22.26 4.24
N LEU A 244 -2.72 -22.86 5.21
CA LEU A 244 -1.28 -22.95 5.19
C LEU A 244 -0.72 -23.60 3.91
N GLU A 245 -1.36 -24.67 3.46
CA GLU A 245 -0.97 -25.37 2.23
C GLU A 245 -1.00 -24.44 1.00
N THR A 246 -2.03 -23.61 0.91
CA THR A 246 -2.18 -22.61 -0.15
C THR A 246 -1.17 -21.49 -0.01
N ARG A 247 -0.90 -21.00 1.21
CA ARG A 247 0.18 -20.01 1.45
C ARG A 247 1.56 -20.53 1.02
N ILE A 248 1.82 -21.83 1.22
CA ILE A 248 3.04 -22.48 0.74
C ILE A 248 3.10 -22.49 -0.79
N LYS A 249 1.97 -22.81 -1.47
CA LYS A 249 1.90 -22.72 -2.94
C LYS A 249 2.13 -21.29 -3.44
N MET A 250 1.53 -20.29 -2.81
CA MET A 250 1.75 -18.88 -3.12
C MET A 250 3.24 -18.51 -3.00
N ARG A 251 3.89 -18.89 -1.88
CA ARG A 251 5.34 -18.72 -1.69
C ARG A 251 6.15 -19.35 -2.81
N ASP A 252 5.87 -20.61 -3.14
CA ASP A 252 6.61 -21.37 -4.15
C ASP A 252 6.39 -20.82 -5.57
N ALA A 253 5.25 -20.16 -5.79
CA ALA A 253 4.96 -19.38 -7.01
C ALA A 253 5.58 -17.98 -7.00
N GLY A 254 6.21 -17.55 -5.89
CA GLY A 254 6.82 -16.21 -5.77
C GLY A 254 5.85 -15.07 -5.46
N VAL A 255 4.62 -15.40 -5.03
CA VAL A 255 3.60 -14.42 -4.62
C VAL A 255 3.97 -13.84 -3.25
N MET A 256 3.95 -12.51 -3.13
CA MET A 256 4.08 -11.84 -1.84
C MET A 256 2.71 -11.80 -1.14
N THR A 257 2.65 -12.22 0.12
CA THR A 257 1.44 -12.01 0.93
C THR A 257 1.45 -10.60 1.51
N GLY A 258 0.37 -9.85 1.38
CA GLY A 258 0.18 -8.55 2.03
C GLY A 258 -0.65 -8.70 3.30
N PHE A 259 -0.05 -8.54 4.48
CA PHE A 259 -0.80 -8.45 5.72
C PHE A 259 -1.10 -7.01 6.10
N LEU A 260 -2.34 -6.76 6.51
CA LEU A 260 -2.91 -5.44 6.72
C LEU A 260 -3.44 -5.32 8.17
N PRO A 261 -2.56 -5.20 9.19
CA PRO A 261 -2.97 -5.26 10.59
C PRO A 261 -3.92 -4.14 11.04
N GLY A 262 -3.99 -3.05 10.28
CA GLY A 262 -4.94 -1.96 10.50
C GLY A 262 -6.38 -2.41 10.34
N THR A 263 -6.67 -3.30 9.40
CA THR A 263 -8.01 -3.79 9.08
C THR A 263 -8.65 -4.55 10.24
N PRO A 264 -8.07 -5.63 10.79
CA PRO A 264 -8.64 -6.31 11.96
C PRO A 264 -8.64 -5.42 13.20
N TYR A 265 -7.72 -4.46 13.33
CA TYR A 265 -7.77 -3.48 14.42
C TYR A 265 -9.02 -2.60 14.34
N CYS A 266 -9.37 -2.11 13.16
CA CYS A 266 -10.52 -1.23 12.94
C CYS A 266 -11.86 -1.99 12.97
N ASN A 267 -11.88 -3.22 12.46
CA ASN A 267 -13.11 -4.01 12.30
C ASN A 267 -13.42 -4.91 13.50
N GLY A 268 -12.42 -5.19 14.35
CA GLY A 268 -12.54 -6.14 15.45
C GLY A 268 -12.44 -7.61 15.02
N ASP A 269 -11.86 -7.86 13.85
CA ASP A 269 -11.70 -9.19 13.28
C ASP A 269 -10.55 -9.98 13.92
N GLN A 270 -10.40 -11.24 13.52
CA GLN A 270 -9.30 -12.09 13.94
C GLN A 270 -7.98 -11.54 13.38
N TRP A 271 -6.95 -11.53 14.22
CA TRP A 271 -5.61 -11.10 13.83
C TRP A 271 -4.88 -12.20 13.05
N PRO A 272 -4.12 -11.84 12.00
CA PRO A 272 -3.26 -12.81 11.32
C PRO A 272 -2.19 -13.35 12.27
N ASP A 273 -1.87 -14.63 12.13
CA ASP A 273 -0.76 -15.26 12.85
C ASP A 273 0.52 -15.19 12.02
N PHE A 274 1.36 -14.21 12.32
CA PHE A 274 2.62 -14.02 11.61
C PHE A 274 3.66 -15.10 11.93
N SER A 275 3.54 -15.81 13.06
CA SER A 275 4.47 -16.89 13.42
C SER A 275 4.41 -18.03 12.41
N ILE A 276 3.23 -18.37 11.93
CA ILE A 276 3.05 -19.40 10.89
C ILE A 276 3.79 -18.99 9.60
N ALA A 277 3.66 -17.73 9.18
CA ALA A 277 4.36 -17.27 7.99
C ALA A 277 5.89 -17.30 8.18
N GLN A 278 6.39 -16.90 9.35
CA GLN A 278 7.82 -16.93 9.68
C GLN A 278 8.37 -18.36 9.75
N GLU A 279 7.68 -19.27 10.43
CA GLU A 279 8.08 -20.69 10.57
C GLU A 279 8.21 -21.39 9.21
N HIS A 280 7.33 -21.06 8.27
CA HIS A 280 7.31 -21.64 6.93
C HIS A 280 8.05 -20.80 5.88
N SER A 281 8.76 -19.76 6.28
CA SER A 281 9.51 -18.85 5.38
C SER A 281 8.61 -18.30 4.25
N ILE A 282 7.37 -17.97 4.57
CA ILE A 282 6.43 -17.33 3.66
C ILE A 282 6.75 -15.83 3.66
N PRO A 283 7.14 -15.24 2.52
CA PRO A 283 7.45 -13.82 2.48
C PRO A 283 6.16 -13.01 2.58
N PHE A 284 6.17 -11.95 3.39
CA PHE A 284 5.04 -11.04 3.50
C PHE A 284 5.47 -9.61 3.70
N SER A 285 4.67 -8.68 3.18
CA SER A 285 4.75 -7.25 3.46
C SER A 285 3.70 -6.85 4.48
N LEU A 286 3.92 -5.69 5.12
CA LEU A 286 2.93 -5.01 5.96
C LEU A 286 2.57 -3.69 5.29
N ALA A 287 1.28 -3.35 5.28
CA ALA A 287 0.79 -2.10 4.71
C ALA A 287 -0.37 -1.53 5.54
N THR A 288 -0.79 -0.31 5.24
CA THR A 288 -1.81 0.38 6.04
C THR A 288 -3.22 -0.07 5.73
N ASP A 289 -3.48 -0.46 4.49
CA ASP A 289 -4.85 -0.59 3.97
C ASP A 289 -5.68 0.67 4.27
N PHE A 290 -5.06 1.84 4.07
CA PHE A 290 -5.73 3.10 4.31
C PHE A 290 -6.94 3.25 3.40
N ASN A 291 -8.12 3.20 3.98
CA ASN A 291 -9.40 3.27 3.28
C ASN A 291 -10.47 3.86 4.21
N PRO A 292 -11.72 4.11 3.75
CA PRO A 292 -12.77 4.70 4.59
C PRO A 292 -13.14 3.90 5.84
N ASN A 293 -12.79 2.62 5.90
CA ASN A 293 -13.02 1.75 7.06
C ASN A 293 -11.81 1.68 7.99
N CYS A 294 -10.60 1.75 7.43
CA CYS A 294 -9.33 1.67 8.14
C CYS A 294 -8.60 3.00 7.98
N TYR A 295 -8.94 3.99 8.80
CA TYR A 295 -8.48 5.37 8.65
C TYR A 295 -7.13 5.59 9.32
N THR A 296 -6.13 4.75 8.98
CA THR A 296 -4.75 4.89 9.46
C THR A 296 -3.76 4.95 8.30
N ASN A 297 -3.10 6.09 8.15
CA ASN A 297 -2.08 6.35 7.13
C ASN A 297 -0.69 6.45 7.79
N SER A 298 -0.38 5.47 8.67
CA SER A 298 0.84 5.47 9.48
C SER A 298 1.46 4.08 9.55
N LEU A 299 2.51 3.86 8.76
CA LEU A 299 3.30 2.63 8.83
C LEU A 299 3.98 2.43 10.21
N PRO A 300 4.43 3.49 10.94
CA PRO A 300 4.85 3.32 12.33
C PRO A 300 3.78 2.73 13.24
N PHE A 301 2.52 3.08 13.04
CA PHE A 301 1.41 2.48 13.80
C PHE A 301 1.19 1.02 13.39
N ILE A 302 1.23 0.69 12.10
CA ILE A 302 1.18 -0.69 11.60
C ILE A 302 2.32 -1.52 12.22
N GLY A 303 3.54 -0.98 12.25
CA GLY A 303 4.67 -1.61 12.94
C GLY A 303 4.43 -1.81 14.44
N SER A 304 3.82 -0.83 15.12
CA SER A 304 3.41 -1.00 16.53
C SER A 304 2.43 -2.16 16.72
N LEU A 305 1.45 -2.30 15.85
CA LEU A 305 0.51 -3.43 15.89
C LEU A 305 1.23 -4.77 15.67
N ALA A 306 2.09 -4.83 14.66
CA ALA A 306 2.87 -6.05 14.35
C ALA A 306 3.78 -6.47 15.52
N VAL A 307 4.46 -5.52 16.15
CA VAL A 307 5.39 -5.80 17.25
C VAL A 307 4.66 -6.07 18.56
N GLN A 308 3.77 -5.16 18.97
CA GLN A 308 3.19 -5.20 20.32
C GLN A 308 1.99 -6.13 20.42
N ARG A 309 1.25 -6.31 19.34
CA ARG A 309 0.06 -7.18 19.31
C ARG A 309 0.36 -8.58 18.77
N ASN A 310 1.19 -8.67 17.72
CA ASN A 310 1.48 -9.92 17.01
C ASN A 310 2.87 -10.51 17.33
N GLY A 311 3.66 -9.87 18.21
CA GLY A 311 4.91 -10.43 18.73
C GLY A 311 6.09 -10.45 17.75
N MET A 312 6.01 -9.70 16.63
CA MET A 312 7.15 -9.59 15.71
C MET A 312 8.32 -8.84 16.33
N SER A 313 9.53 -9.15 15.88
CA SER A 313 10.67 -8.28 16.21
C SER A 313 10.54 -6.92 15.50
N PRO A 314 11.03 -5.81 16.09
CA PRO A 314 11.06 -4.51 15.42
C PRO A 314 11.82 -4.53 14.09
N TYR A 315 12.83 -5.40 13.96
CA TYR A 315 13.62 -5.57 12.75
C TYR A 315 12.80 -6.24 11.63
N ASP A 316 12.14 -7.36 11.94
CA ASP A 316 11.33 -8.08 10.94
C ASP A 316 10.14 -7.21 10.47
N ALA A 317 9.50 -6.49 11.40
CA ALA A 317 8.45 -5.55 11.05
C ALA A 317 8.95 -4.41 10.15
N LEU A 318 10.15 -3.85 10.43
CA LEU A 318 10.79 -2.85 9.58
C LEU A 318 11.10 -3.42 8.18
N TYR A 319 11.62 -4.64 8.13
CA TYR A 319 11.94 -5.32 6.88
C TYR A 319 10.69 -5.52 6.01
N CYS A 320 9.54 -5.83 6.63
CA CYS A 320 8.26 -6.02 5.95
C CYS A 320 7.68 -4.71 5.35
N ILE A 321 7.89 -3.55 6.00
CA ILE A 321 7.42 -2.24 5.46
C ILE A 321 8.48 -1.53 4.61
N THR A 322 9.65 -2.12 4.41
CA THR A 322 10.71 -1.56 3.59
C THR A 322 11.07 -2.52 2.48
N ARG A 323 11.93 -3.51 2.72
CA ARG A 323 12.44 -4.39 1.67
C ARG A 323 11.37 -5.29 1.05
N HIS A 324 10.54 -5.96 1.85
CA HIS A 324 9.46 -6.80 1.31
C HIS A 324 8.41 -5.96 0.59
N ALA A 325 8.02 -4.81 1.15
CA ALA A 325 7.12 -3.87 0.50
C ALA A 325 7.70 -3.35 -0.84
N ALA A 326 9.01 -3.09 -0.92
CA ALA A 326 9.68 -2.72 -2.17
C ALA A 326 9.62 -3.81 -3.23
N LEU A 327 9.75 -5.08 -2.84
CA LEU A 327 9.67 -6.22 -3.76
C LEU A 327 8.24 -6.43 -4.29
N SER A 328 7.24 -6.15 -3.45
CA SER A 328 5.82 -6.23 -3.84
C SER A 328 5.36 -5.03 -4.66
N THR A 329 6.02 -3.88 -4.52
CA THR A 329 5.64 -2.63 -5.18
C THR A 329 6.88 -1.99 -5.81
N PRO A 330 7.38 -2.52 -6.93
CA PRO A 330 8.59 -2.04 -7.57
C PRO A 330 8.40 -0.65 -8.18
N ARG A 331 9.51 0.07 -8.34
CA ARG A 331 9.53 1.36 -9.03
C ARG A 331 9.56 1.15 -10.55
N SER A 332 8.84 1.99 -11.27
CA SER A 332 8.82 1.96 -12.74
C SER A 332 10.15 2.39 -13.38
N ASP A 333 10.99 3.17 -12.66
CA ASP A 333 12.33 3.58 -13.11
C ASP A 333 13.41 2.50 -12.90
N GLY A 334 13.05 1.38 -12.25
CA GLY A 334 13.94 0.25 -11.99
C GLY A 334 14.97 0.49 -10.89
N LEU A 335 14.97 1.64 -10.23
CA LEU A 335 15.85 1.89 -9.10
C LEU A 335 15.44 1.03 -7.89
N ASP A 336 16.41 0.47 -7.20
CA ASP A 336 16.17 -0.27 -5.96
C ASP A 336 15.76 0.69 -4.83
N HIS A 337 14.80 0.28 -4.01
CA HIS A 337 14.28 1.09 -2.90
C HIS A 337 13.96 0.24 -1.67
N GLY A 338 13.53 0.87 -0.56
CA GLY A 338 13.31 0.20 0.72
C GLY A 338 14.59 -0.33 1.36
N ILE A 339 15.73 0.20 0.97
CA ILE A 339 17.05 -0.18 1.46
C ILE A 339 18.01 1.01 1.42
N ILE A 340 18.91 1.11 2.40
CA ILE A 340 20.02 2.06 2.37
C ILE A 340 21.24 1.33 1.82
N ARG A 341 21.54 1.53 0.55
CA ARG A 341 22.63 0.88 -0.18
C ARG A 341 23.10 1.76 -1.31
N GLU A 342 24.39 1.71 -1.65
CA GLU A 342 24.93 2.34 -2.86
C GLU A 342 24.22 1.85 -4.11
N GLY A 343 23.82 2.76 -4.98
CA GLY A 343 23.02 2.54 -6.17
C GLY A 343 21.50 2.51 -5.96
N ALA A 344 21.01 2.51 -4.71
CA ALA A 344 19.59 2.62 -4.42
C ALA A 344 19.11 4.08 -4.45
N VAL A 345 17.81 4.27 -4.62
CA VAL A 345 17.19 5.60 -4.49
C VAL A 345 17.43 6.17 -3.08
N ALA A 346 17.71 7.45 -3.00
CA ALA A 346 17.99 8.13 -1.73
C ALA A 346 16.69 8.48 -1.00
N ASN A 347 15.99 7.43 -0.53
CA ASN A 347 14.78 7.48 0.28
C ASN A 347 15.05 6.87 1.65
N PHE A 348 15.16 7.70 2.69
CA PHE A 348 15.39 7.24 4.06
C PHE A 348 14.82 8.21 5.09
N ASN A 349 14.49 7.68 6.26
CA ASN A 349 13.93 8.41 7.39
C ASN A 349 15.00 8.68 8.45
N ILE A 350 15.05 9.90 8.96
CA ILE A 350 15.82 10.32 10.12
C ILE A 350 14.84 10.31 11.31
N LEU A 351 15.06 9.42 12.27
CA LEU A 351 14.15 9.27 13.42
C LEU A 351 14.41 10.36 14.47
N THR A 352 13.43 10.60 15.34
CA THR A 352 13.56 11.51 16.49
C THR A 352 14.52 10.98 17.56
N SER A 353 14.86 9.67 17.52
CA SER A 353 15.63 8.93 18.52
C SER A 353 16.97 8.44 17.97
N ARG A 354 17.90 8.16 18.89
CA ARG A 354 19.15 7.43 18.59
C ARG A 354 18.97 5.91 18.48
N HIS A 355 17.79 5.42 18.87
CA HIS A 355 17.43 4.00 18.83
C HIS A 355 16.51 3.78 17.63
N TRP A 356 16.98 2.98 16.69
CA TRP A 356 16.24 2.71 15.46
C TRP A 356 14.90 1.99 15.73
N GLU A 357 14.82 1.19 16.79
CA GLU A 357 13.58 0.49 17.20
C GLU A 357 12.43 1.47 17.50
N SER A 358 12.75 2.74 17.76
CA SER A 358 11.76 3.78 18.02
C SER A 358 10.79 3.99 16.86
N TRP A 359 11.13 3.53 15.67
CA TRP A 359 10.29 3.68 14.48
C TRP A 359 8.87 3.13 14.68
N CYS A 360 8.69 2.09 15.52
CA CYS A 360 7.39 1.44 15.78
C CYS A 360 6.95 1.49 17.26
N MET A 361 7.65 2.24 18.13
CA MET A 361 7.38 2.25 19.57
C MET A 361 6.50 3.43 20.02
N THR A 362 6.17 4.36 19.14
CA THR A 362 5.37 5.56 19.41
C THR A 362 4.07 5.58 18.62
N PRO A 363 3.06 4.77 18.97
CA PRO A 363 1.86 4.58 18.15
C PRO A 363 1.01 5.85 17.98
N SER A 364 1.14 6.83 18.88
CA SER A 364 0.33 8.06 18.87
C SER A 364 1.00 9.28 18.25
N SER A 365 2.28 9.17 17.87
CA SER A 365 3.03 10.27 17.27
C SER A 365 4.02 9.75 16.22
N SER A 366 4.34 10.59 15.23
CA SER A 366 5.37 10.21 14.26
C SER A 366 6.73 10.10 14.94
N PRO A 367 7.47 9.01 14.73
CA PRO A 367 8.85 8.87 15.17
C PRO A 367 9.84 9.55 14.22
N VAL A 368 9.38 10.16 13.13
CA VAL A 368 10.18 10.73 12.06
C VAL A 368 10.46 12.21 12.34
N HIS A 369 11.72 12.61 12.31
CA HIS A 369 12.20 13.98 12.44
C HIS A 369 12.32 14.65 11.08
N ALA A 370 12.90 13.92 10.12
CA ALA A 370 13.08 14.38 8.75
C ALA A 370 13.11 13.19 7.79
N VAL A 371 12.90 13.47 6.51
CA VAL A 371 12.94 12.47 5.43
C VAL A 371 13.91 12.94 4.36
N CYS A 372 14.75 12.05 3.87
CA CYS A 372 15.36 12.22 2.55
C CYS A 372 14.42 11.57 1.53
N LEU A 373 13.82 12.38 0.67
CA LEU A 373 12.89 11.97 -0.38
C LEU A 373 13.50 12.27 -1.74
N GLU A 374 13.75 11.24 -2.54
CA GLU A 374 14.39 11.39 -3.86
C GLU A 374 15.66 12.28 -3.80
N GLY A 375 16.45 12.12 -2.73
CA GLY A 375 17.65 12.89 -2.47
C GLY A 375 17.44 14.28 -1.84
N GLN A 376 16.21 14.72 -1.67
CA GLN A 376 15.89 16.01 -1.04
C GLN A 376 15.66 15.85 0.46
N HIS A 377 16.33 16.67 1.27
CA HIS A 377 16.10 16.69 2.72
C HIS A 377 14.86 17.52 3.06
N ILE A 378 13.90 16.91 3.76
CA ILE A 378 12.63 17.51 4.19
C ILE A 378 12.53 17.37 5.71
N GLU A 379 12.49 18.48 6.44
CA GLU A 379 12.33 18.52 7.90
C GLU A 379 10.89 18.93 8.26
N PHE A 380 10.34 18.40 9.40
CA PHE A 380 8.96 18.62 9.81
C PHE A 380 8.85 19.41 11.11
#